data_1e37c83264305c433b2feb1406a126a2
#
_entry.id   1e37c83264305c433b2feb1406a126a2
#
_cell.length_a   1.000
_cell.length_b   1.000
_cell.length_c   1.000
_cell.angle_alpha   90.00
_cell.angle_beta   90.00
_cell.angle_gamma   90.00
#
_symmetry.space_group_name_H-M   'P 1'
#
loop_
_entity.id
_entity.type
_entity.pdbx_description
1 polymer ?
#
loop_
_entity_poly.entity_id
_entity_poly.type
_entity_poly.pdbx_seq_one_letter_code
_entity_poly.pdbx_strand_id
1 'polypeptide(L)'
;MESAFLTYKNSRIHYRKSGTGNKLAICFHGFGTYANTFDWIAHHVPDHTFIAFDLPFHGLTQWNEQEISVDELIRVMDLCTEVTGREFALVGFSMGGRISLSILEKIPNRISRLILLAPDGLHLNRWYWFATQTRAGNRVFHHVMFNPEKFVKLVRKAGNFHMVNKGVLKFIDRYMDDESMRVQVYKVWTAFRSFRPNLEKIITQIKQGNIPVALIYGKFDNIIPFSSGKVFAARLGPQGRFTVLDCGHQVLHIRNAQYIADSFILS
;
A
#
# COMPACT_ATOMS: atom_id res chain seq x y z
N MET A 1 -14.57 3.54 17.80
CA MET A 1 -13.19 3.61 17.23
C MET A 1 -12.21 3.82 18.36
N GLU A 2 -11.16 3.05 18.36
CA GLU A 2 -10.11 3.06 19.39
C GLU A 2 -8.77 3.38 18.72
N SER A 3 -7.92 4.15 19.41
CA SER A 3 -6.58 4.53 18.96
C SER A 3 -5.58 4.00 19.99
N ALA A 4 -4.60 3.22 19.56
CA ALA A 4 -3.65 2.57 20.44
C ALA A 4 -2.24 2.52 19.87
N PHE A 5 -1.28 2.14 20.69
CA PHE A 5 0.12 2.07 20.32
C PHE A 5 0.74 0.74 20.74
N LEU A 6 1.67 0.26 19.90
CA LEU A 6 2.55 -0.87 20.19
C LEU A 6 3.98 -0.38 20.27
N THR A 7 4.78 -1.00 21.14
CA THR A 7 6.23 -0.76 21.19
C THR A 7 6.96 -1.87 20.44
N TYR A 8 7.77 -1.50 19.48
CA TYR A 8 8.62 -2.41 18.72
C TYR A 8 10.03 -1.85 18.65
N LYS A 9 11.00 -2.52 19.27
CA LYS A 9 12.38 -2.00 19.43
C LYS A 9 12.37 -0.58 20.02
N ASN A 10 12.96 0.40 19.31
CA ASN A 10 12.97 1.80 19.71
C ASN A 10 11.82 2.61 19.11
N SER A 11 10.87 1.95 18.44
CA SER A 11 9.78 2.56 17.70
C SER A 11 8.45 2.39 18.43
N ARG A 12 7.56 3.37 18.25
CA ARG A 12 6.20 3.36 18.75
C ARG A 12 5.22 3.37 17.58
N ILE A 13 4.49 2.28 17.40
CA ILE A 13 3.63 2.06 16.24
C ILE A 13 2.19 2.37 16.63
N HIS A 14 1.59 3.31 15.95
CA HIS A 14 0.19 3.65 16.10
C HIS A 14 -0.70 2.75 15.24
N TYR A 15 -1.84 2.34 15.79
CA TYR A 15 -2.89 1.68 15.05
C TYR A 15 -4.27 2.13 15.50
N ARG A 16 -5.24 1.92 14.64
CA ARG A 16 -6.65 2.20 14.93
C ARG A 16 -7.45 0.91 14.82
N LYS A 17 -8.39 0.76 15.77
CA LYS A 17 -9.35 -0.34 15.78
C LYS A 17 -10.75 0.20 15.57
N SER A 18 -11.48 -0.40 14.65
CA SER A 18 -12.89 -0.06 14.39
C SER A 18 -13.70 -1.32 14.13
N GLY A 19 -14.98 -1.27 14.47
CA GLY A 19 -15.88 -2.44 14.44
C GLY A 19 -15.69 -3.39 15.63
N THR A 20 -16.66 -4.31 15.77
CA THR A 20 -16.73 -5.30 16.86
C THR A 20 -17.09 -6.70 16.35
N GLY A 21 -16.98 -6.91 15.03
CA GLY A 21 -17.28 -8.19 14.41
C GLY A 21 -16.26 -9.28 14.74
N ASN A 22 -16.64 -10.53 14.56
CA ASN A 22 -15.79 -11.69 14.89
C ASN A 22 -14.66 -11.93 13.88
N LYS A 23 -14.85 -11.52 12.63
CA LYS A 23 -13.82 -11.61 11.60
C LYS A 23 -12.84 -10.46 11.73
N LEU A 24 -11.59 -10.69 11.33
CA LEU A 24 -10.55 -9.70 11.41
C LEU A 24 -10.14 -9.21 10.02
N ALA A 25 -9.92 -7.90 9.89
CA ALA A 25 -9.32 -7.29 8.71
C ALA A 25 -8.13 -6.41 9.12
N ILE A 26 -6.98 -6.60 8.48
CA ILE A 26 -5.80 -5.75 8.67
C ILE A 26 -5.65 -4.84 7.47
N CYS A 27 -5.51 -3.55 7.74
CA CYS A 27 -5.53 -2.50 6.73
C CYS A 27 -4.21 -1.75 6.65
N PHE A 28 -3.71 -1.57 5.42
CA PHE A 28 -2.51 -0.79 5.12
C PHE A 28 -2.84 0.33 4.13
N HIS A 29 -2.60 1.55 4.56
CA HIS A 29 -2.88 2.76 3.79
C HIS A 29 -1.83 3.05 2.69
N GLY A 30 -2.13 4.02 1.84
CA GLY A 30 -1.22 4.52 0.80
C GLY A 30 -0.23 5.57 1.31
N PHE A 31 0.72 5.97 0.45
CA PHE A 31 1.62 7.07 0.75
C PHE A 31 0.85 8.38 0.99
N GLY A 32 1.22 9.10 2.04
CA GLY A 32 0.62 10.37 2.41
C GLY A 32 -0.81 10.27 2.97
N THR A 33 -1.27 9.06 3.32
CA THR A 33 -2.52 8.83 4.05
C THR A 33 -2.24 8.12 5.39
N TYR A 34 -3.25 7.88 6.21
CA TYR A 34 -3.11 7.38 7.58
C TYR A 34 -4.15 6.30 7.87
N ALA A 35 -4.00 5.61 8.98
CA ALA A 35 -4.89 4.54 9.43
C ALA A 35 -6.36 4.95 9.51
N ASN A 36 -6.66 6.20 9.85
CA ASN A 36 -8.03 6.73 9.94
C ASN A 36 -8.80 6.69 8.61
N THR A 37 -8.12 6.54 7.48
CA THR A 37 -8.76 6.43 6.17
C THR A 37 -9.68 5.20 6.07
N PHE A 38 -9.50 4.21 6.94
CA PHE A 38 -10.30 2.98 6.99
C PHE A 38 -11.45 3.03 8.01
N ASP A 39 -11.54 4.03 8.86
CA ASP A 39 -12.47 4.08 10.00
C ASP A 39 -13.94 3.87 9.62
N TRP A 40 -14.36 4.40 8.49
CA TRP A 40 -15.73 4.32 8.01
C TRP A 40 -16.14 2.93 7.50
N ILE A 41 -15.16 2.07 7.15
CA ILE A 41 -15.46 0.75 6.55
C ILE A 41 -16.25 -0.13 7.53
N ALA A 42 -15.94 -0.08 8.82
CA ALA A 42 -16.59 -0.88 9.85
C ALA A 42 -18.12 -0.71 9.91
N HIS A 43 -18.64 0.47 9.53
CA HIS A 43 -20.06 0.71 9.46
C HIS A 43 -20.75 -0.02 8.30
N HIS A 44 -19.99 -0.40 7.26
CA HIS A 44 -20.51 -1.08 6.07
C HIS A 44 -20.22 -2.59 6.09
N VAL A 45 -19.35 -3.05 6.99
CA VAL A 45 -18.95 -4.45 7.13
C VAL A 45 -18.99 -4.85 8.61
N PRO A 46 -20.17 -4.96 9.22
CA PRO A 46 -20.36 -5.08 10.68
C PRO A 46 -19.85 -6.40 11.26
N ASP A 47 -19.63 -7.43 10.46
CA ASP A 47 -19.12 -8.73 10.91
C ASP A 47 -17.57 -8.75 11.08
N HIS A 48 -16.90 -7.62 10.77
CA HIS A 48 -15.46 -7.48 10.90
C HIS A 48 -15.04 -6.48 11.97
N THR A 49 -13.92 -6.78 12.60
CA THR A 49 -13.07 -5.84 13.35
C THR A 49 -11.90 -5.46 12.45
N PHE A 50 -11.67 -4.16 12.28
CA PHE A 50 -10.61 -3.61 11.44
C PHE A 50 -9.46 -3.11 12.30
N ILE A 51 -8.25 -3.53 11.99
CA ILE A 51 -7.00 -3.01 12.56
C ILE A 51 -6.23 -2.33 11.44
N ALA A 52 -6.12 -1.01 11.50
CA ALA A 52 -5.39 -0.20 10.53
C ALA A 52 -4.14 0.38 11.17
N PHE A 53 -2.97 0.08 10.61
CA PHE A 53 -1.68 0.59 11.12
C PHE A 53 -1.30 1.89 10.42
N ASP A 54 -0.83 2.88 11.19
CA ASP A 54 -0.02 3.95 10.63
C ASP A 54 1.36 3.39 10.29
N LEU A 55 1.67 3.35 9.01
CA LEU A 55 2.94 2.81 8.52
C LEU A 55 4.13 3.70 8.95
N PRO A 56 5.36 3.18 9.02
CA PRO A 56 6.56 3.99 9.27
C PRO A 56 6.58 5.29 8.48
N PHE A 57 6.92 6.39 9.17
CA PHE A 57 6.94 7.77 8.66
C PHE A 57 5.57 8.35 8.28
N HIS A 58 4.48 7.76 8.78
CA HIS A 58 3.12 8.26 8.59
C HIS A 58 2.37 8.37 9.92
N GLY A 59 1.40 9.25 9.95
CA GLY A 59 0.46 9.43 11.04
C GLY A 59 1.14 9.66 12.39
N LEU A 60 0.71 8.90 13.40
CA LEU A 60 1.23 9.00 14.76
C LEU A 60 2.34 7.97 15.06
N THR A 61 2.73 7.15 14.09
CA THR A 61 3.83 6.19 14.24
C THR A 61 5.18 6.91 14.32
N GLN A 62 5.90 6.66 15.42
CA GLN A 62 7.26 7.10 15.64
C GLN A 62 8.22 5.97 15.27
N TRP A 63 8.70 5.97 14.03
CA TRP A 63 9.60 4.94 13.51
C TRP A 63 11.05 5.42 13.62
N ASN A 64 11.84 4.74 14.46
CA ASN A 64 13.22 5.11 14.78
C ASN A 64 14.26 4.17 14.16
N GLU A 65 13.83 3.22 13.32
CA GLU A 65 14.70 2.31 12.57
C GLU A 65 14.91 2.83 11.14
N GLN A 66 16.00 2.40 10.49
CA GLN A 66 16.31 2.87 9.12
C GLN A 66 15.41 2.20 8.07
N GLU A 67 15.17 0.91 8.21
CA GLU A 67 14.43 0.09 7.26
C GLU A 67 13.41 -0.75 8.00
N ILE A 68 12.45 -1.28 7.26
CA ILE A 68 11.52 -2.29 7.74
C ILE A 68 11.48 -3.46 6.75
N SER A 69 11.60 -4.67 7.23
CA SER A 69 11.37 -5.89 6.46
C SER A 69 9.93 -6.37 6.58
N VAL A 70 9.51 -7.25 5.66
CA VAL A 70 8.19 -7.89 5.74
C VAL A 70 8.05 -8.70 7.03
N ASP A 71 9.10 -9.41 7.43
CA ASP A 71 9.10 -10.23 8.66
C ASP A 71 9.03 -9.35 9.92
N GLU A 72 9.61 -8.15 9.90
CA GLU A 72 9.46 -7.18 11.00
C GLU A 72 8.04 -6.61 11.08
N LEU A 73 7.44 -6.28 9.93
CA LEU A 73 6.05 -5.82 9.92
C LEU A 73 5.09 -6.90 10.42
N ILE A 74 5.30 -8.16 10.06
CA ILE A 74 4.52 -9.30 10.59
C ILE A 74 4.69 -9.39 12.11
N ARG A 75 5.92 -9.23 12.64
CA ARG A 75 6.15 -9.19 14.09
C ARG A 75 5.43 -8.02 14.76
N VAL A 76 5.44 -6.83 14.15
CA VAL A 76 4.67 -5.68 14.65
C VAL A 76 3.18 -6.00 14.70
N MET A 77 2.63 -6.61 13.64
CA MET A 77 1.23 -7.04 13.62
C MET A 77 0.92 -8.03 14.75
N ASP A 78 1.83 -8.98 15.01
CA ASP A 78 1.66 -9.99 16.05
C ASP A 78 1.83 -9.46 17.50
N LEU A 79 2.30 -8.22 17.68
CA LEU A 79 2.22 -7.54 18.99
C LEU A 79 0.80 -7.06 19.30
N CYS A 80 -0.06 -6.94 18.32
CA CYS A 80 -1.47 -6.64 18.51
C CYS A 80 -2.20 -7.92 18.90
N THR A 81 -2.74 -7.96 20.11
CA THR A 81 -3.39 -9.16 20.68
C THR A 81 -4.58 -9.65 19.86
N GLU A 82 -5.27 -8.74 19.17
CA GLU A 82 -6.36 -9.05 18.26
C GLU A 82 -5.90 -9.81 17.01
N VAL A 83 -4.62 -9.67 16.64
CA VAL A 83 -4.03 -10.24 15.41
C VAL A 83 -3.31 -11.55 15.66
N THR A 84 -2.75 -11.70 16.87
CA THR A 84 -1.89 -12.85 17.23
C THR A 84 -2.58 -14.18 16.98
N GLY A 85 -1.97 -15.03 16.14
CA GLY A 85 -2.43 -16.39 15.90
C GLY A 85 -3.75 -16.51 15.10
N ARG A 86 -4.33 -15.40 14.63
CA ARG A 86 -5.61 -15.40 13.91
C ARG A 86 -5.42 -15.35 12.39
N GLU A 87 -6.43 -15.86 11.69
CA GLU A 87 -6.64 -15.56 10.28
C GLU A 87 -7.30 -14.19 10.13
N PHE A 88 -7.01 -13.51 9.01
CA PHE A 88 -7.54 -12.18 8.73
C PHE A 88 -7.64 -11.90 7.23
N ALA A 89 -8.54 -10.98 6.88
CA ALA A 89 -8.54 -10.35 5.58
C ALA A 89 -7.42 -9.29 5.53
N LEU A 90 -6.68 -9.22 4.41
CA LEU A 90 -5.76 -8.11 4.12
C LEU A 90 -6.43 -7.08 3.23
N VAL A 91 -6.38 -5.82 3.64
CA VAL A 91 -6.86 -4.68 2.86
C VAL A 91 -5.69 -3.73 2.59
N GLY A 92 -5.33 -3.55 1.33
CA GLY A 92 -4.23 -2.68 0.96
C GLY A 92 -4.63 -1.61 -0.05
N PHE A 93 -4.41 -0.33 0.31
CA PHE A 93 -4.61 0.79 -0.61
C PHE A 93 -3.27 1.29 -1.15
N SER A 94 -3.13 1.40 -2.48
CA SER A 94 -1.95 1.96 -3.13
C SER A 94 -0.66 1.25 -2.65
N MET A 95 0.27 1.95 -1.98
CA MET A 95 1.46 1.37 -1.35
C MET A 95 1.11 0.22 -0.38
N GLY A 96 0.00 0.34 0.35
CA GLY A 96 -0.52 -0.72 1.22
C GLY A 96 -0.85 -2.01 0.46
N GLY A 97 -1.19 -1.92 -0.82
CA GLY A 97 -1.39 -3.09 -1.69
C GLY A 97 -0.11 -3.91 -1.88
N ARG A 98 1.03 -3.24 -2.14
CA ARG A 98 2.35 -3.88 -2.22
C ARG A 98 2.75 -4.53 -0.90
N ILE A 99 2.44 -3.88 0.21
CA ILE A 99 2.68 -4.41 1.55
C ILE A 99 1.84 -5.67 1.78
N SER A 100 0.55 -5.61 1.48
CA SER A 100 -0.37 -6.76 1.61
C SER A 100 0.05 -7.95 0.76
N LEU A 101 0.47 -7.72 -0.49
CA LEU A 101 1.02 -8.78 -1.35
C LEU A 101 2.27 -9.42 -0.75
N SER A 102 3.18 -8.62 -0.19
CA SER A 102 4.41 -9.12 0.43
C SER A 102 4.14 -9.91 1.72
N ILE A 103 3.12 -9.52 2.49
CA ILE A 103 2.69 -10.27 3.69
C ILE A 103 2.04 -11.60 3.28
N LEU A 104 1.14 -11.60 2.28
CA LEU A 104 0.53 -12.83 1.78
C LEU A 104 1.60 -13.82 1.31
N GLU A 105 2.63 -13.37 0.61
CA GLU A 105 3.75 -14.22 0.18
C GLU A 105 4.44 -14.95 1.34
N LYS A 106 4.50 -14.34 2.53
CA LYS A 106 5.18 -14.88 3.73
C LYS A 106 4.29 -15.79 4.57
N ILE A 107 3.02 -15.41 4.76
CA ILE A 107 2.09 -16.07 5.67
C ILE A 107 0.73 -16.36 5.00
N PRO A 108 0.70 -17.05 3.82
CA PRO A 108 -0.55 -17.27 3.08
C PRO A 108 -1.62 -17.98 3.89
N ASN A 109 -1.23 -18.89 4.79
CA ASN A 109 -2.15 -19.69 5.62
C ASN A 109 -2.89 -18.86 6.69
N ARG A 110 -2.53 -17.59 6.89
CA ARG A 110 -3.24 -16.68 7.79
C ARG A 110 -4.16 -15.73 7.04
N ILE A 111 -4.18 -15.78 5.72
CA ILE A 111 -4.93 -14.83 4.91
C ILE A 111 -6.23 -15.46 4.42
N SER A 112 -7.34 -15.04 5.03
CA SER A 112 -8.67 -15.49 4.62
C SER A 112 -9.17 -14.82 3.34
N ARG A 113 -8.64 -13.61 3.01
CA ARG A 113 -9.03 -12.80 1.84
C ARG A 113 -8.02 -11.70 1.57
N LEU A 114 -7.86 -11.31 0.31
CA LEU A 114 -7.05 -10.17 -0.10
C LEU A 114 -7.90 -9.13 -0.85
N ILE A 115 -7.93 -7.90 -0.35
CA ILE A 115 -8.65 -6.77 -0.96
C ILE A 115 -7.63 -5.70 -1.33
N LEU A 116 -7.51 -5.43 -2.61
CA LEU A 116 -6.53 -4.53 -3.19
C LEU A 116 -7.22 -3.32 -3.85
N LEU A 117 -6.98 -2.15 -3.29
CA LEU A 117 -7.56 -0.89 -3.72
C LEU A 117 -6.50 -0.06 -4.45
N ALA A 118 -6.59 0.01 -5.78
CA ALA A 118 -5.57 0.64 -6.64
C ALA A 118 -4.13 0.28 -6.22
N PRO A 119 -3.79 -1.02 -6.09
CA PRO A 119 -2.57 -1.47 -5.43
C PRO A 119 -1.32 -1.15 -6.25
N ASP A 120 -0.28 -0.68 -5.56
CA ASP A 120 1.11 -0.78 -6.01
C ASP A 120 1.62 -2.23 -5.86
N GLY A 121 2.67 -2.58 -6.60
CA GLY A 121 3.36 -3.87 -6.47
C GLY A 121 2.99 -4.91 -7.54
N LEU A 122 1.96 -4.68 -8.36
CA LEU A 122 1.64 -5.54 -9.50
C LEU A 122 2.46 -5.23 -10.77
N HIS A 123 3.14 -4.10 -10.79
CA HIS A 123 4.08 -3.72 -11.85
C HIS A 123 5.30 -3.04 -11.24
N LEU A 124 6.48 -3.53 -11.59
CA LEU A 124 7.72 -2.93 -11.10
C LEU A 124 8.08 -1.69 -11.92
N ASN A 125 7.97 -0.52 -11.31
CA ASN A 125 8.48 0.70 -11.91
C ASN A 125 10.02 0.68 -11.93
N ARG A 126 10.63 0.71 -13.13
CA ARG A 126 12.09 0.63 -13.31
C ARG A 126 12.84 1.78 -12.62
N TRP A 127 12.27 2.98 -12.58
CA TRP A 127 12.85 4.14 -11.90
C TRP A 127 12.81 3.98 -10.38
N TYR A 128 11.67 3.52 -9.85
CA TYR A 128 11.56 3.17 -8.42
C TYR A 128 12.59 2.09 -8.06
N TRP A 129 12.72 1.06 -8.89
CA TRP A 129 13.72 0.00 -8.67
C TRP A 129 15.14 0.58 -8.64
N PHE A 130 15.53 1.36 -9.65
CA PHE A 130 16.85 1.99 -9.69
C PHE A 130 17.10 2.86 -8.46
N ALA A 131 16.17 3.76 -8.13
CA ALA A 131 16.28 4.69 -7.00
C ALA A 131 16.38 4.00 -5.62
N THR A 132 15.76 2.83 -5.46
CA THR A 132 15.69 2.17 -4.16
C THR A 132 16.57 0.94 -4.02
N GLN A 133 16.88 0.22 -5.12
CA GLN A 133 17.55 -1.07 -5.08
C GLN A 133 19.06 -0.98 -5.41
N THR A 134 19.51 0.10 -6.02
CA THR A 134 20.95 0.26 -6.33
C THR A 134 21.59 1.32 -5.44
N ARG A 135 22.85 1.11 -5.04
CA ARG A 135 23.60 2.09 -4.25
C ARG A 135 23.76 3.42 -5.01
N ALA A 136 24.07 3.36 -6.31
CA ALA A 136 24.21 4.54 -7.16
C ALA A 136 22.88 5.28 -7.31
N GLY A 137 21.80 4.57 -7.64
CA GLY A 137 20.46 5.15 -7.77
C GLY A 137 19.97 5.78 -6.47
N ASN A 138 20.21 5.12 -5.32
CA ASN A 138 19.80 5.68 -4.03
C ASN A 138 20.59 6.95 -3.66
N ARG A 139 21.89 7.03 -3.99
CA ARG A 139 22.66 8.27 -3.84
C ARG A 139 22.11 9.41 -4.71
N VAL A 140 21.79 9.11 -5.97
CA VAL A 140 21.18 10.10 -6.88
C VAL A 140 19.80 10.51 -6.34
N PHE A 141 18.99 9.55 -5.91
CA PHE A 141 17.68 9.81 -5.34
C PHE A 141 17.77 10.70 -4.09
N HIS A 142 18.68 10.37 -3.16
CA HIS A 142 18.96 11.21 -2.00
C HIS A 142 19.33 12.63 -2.43
N HIS A 143 20.32 12.77 -3.32
CA HIS A 143 20.77 14.08 -3.77
C HIS A 143 19.63 14.90 -4.38
N VAL A 144 18.80 14.29 -5.21
CA VAL A 144 17.64 14.97 -5.84
C VAL A 144 16.59 15.39 -4.81
N MET A 145 16.31 14.54 -3.80
CA MET A 145 15.32 14.88 -2.77
C MET A 145 15.77 16.00 -1.85
N PHE A 146 17.07 16.08 -1.54
CA PHE A 146 17.63 17.11 -0.63
C PHE A 146 18.15 18.35 -1.35
N ASN A 147 18.41 18.28 -2.69
CA ASN A 147 18.89 19.40 -3.51
C ASN A 147 18.09 19.45 -4.84
N PRO A 148 16.78 19.76 -4.80
CA PRO A 148 15.89 19.55 -5.94
C PRO A 148 16.06 20.57 -7.08
N GLU A 149 16.60 21.78 -6.80
CA GLU A 149 16.50 22.92 -7.70
C GLU A 149 17.01 22.66 -9.13
N LYS A 150 18.24 22.12 -9.25
CA LYS A 150 18.84 21.83 -10.56
C LYS A 150 18.05 20.73 -11.32
N PHE A 151 17.63 19.69 -10.60
CA PHE A 151 16.87 18.59 -11.18
C PHE A 151 15.49 19.05 -11.65
N VAL A 152 14.76 19.78 -10.80
CA VAL A 152 13.43 20.32 -11.11
C VAL A 152 13.48 21.24 -12.31
N LYS A 153 14.46 22.19 -12.34
CA LYS A 153 14.68 23.09 -13.48
C LYS A 153 14.96 22.33 -14.78
N LEU A 154 15.81 21.30 -14.71
CA LEU A 154 16.14 20.45 -15.87
C LEU A 154 14.93 19.71 -16.38
N VAL A 155 14.18 19.05 -15.50
CA VAL A 155 13.01 18.24 -15.88
C VAL A 155 11.86 19.11 -16.40
N ARG A 156 11.58 20.27 -15.78
CA ARG A 156 10.58 21.22 -16.28
C ARG A 156 10.96 21.75 -17.67
N LYS A 157 12.24 22.07 -17.89
CA LYS A 157 12.73 22.46 -19.23
C LYS A 157 12.56 21.34 -20.27
N ALA A 158 12.94 20.12 -19.93
CA ALA A 158 12.77 18.95 -20.83
C ALA A 158 11.28 18.60 -21.03
N GLY A 159 10.43 18.82 -20.04
CA GLY A 159 8.97 18.65 -20.14
C GLY A 159 8.32 19.56 -21.19
N ASN A 160 8.79 20.80 -21.31
CA ASN A 160 8.34 21.74 -22.34
C ASN A 160 8.61 21.24 -23.78
N PHE A 161 9.59 20.36 -23.95
CA PHE A 161 9.92 19.72 -25.23
C PHE A 161 9.29 18.32 -25.37
N HIS A 162 8.32 17.93 -24.54
CA HIS A 162 7.68 16.61 -24.53
C HIS A 162 8.64 15.42 -24.36
N MET A 163 9.85 15.67 -23.86
CA MET A 163 10.89 14.65 -23.65
C MET A 163 10.75 13.89 -22.32
N VAL A 164 9.86 14.31 -21.46
CA VAL A 164 9.65 13.73 -20.12
C VAL A 164 8.26 13.12 -20.01
N ASN A 165 8.18 11.94 -19.40
CA ASN A 165 6.91 11.28 -19.13
C ASN A 165 6.02 12.15 -18.22
N LYS A 166 4.73 12.27 -18.58
CA LYS A 166 3.73 13.06 -17.82
C LYS A 166 3.65 12.65 -16.34
N GLY A 167 3.91 11.38 -16.03
CA GLY A 167 3.94 10.88 -14.66
C GLY A 167 5.08 11.47 -13.82
N VAL A 168 6.26 11.69 -14.43
CA VAL A 168 7.42 12.34 -13.77
C VAL A 168 7.11 13.81 -13.49
N LEU A 169 6.50 14.52 -14.44
CA LEU A 169 6.09 15.91 -14.22
C LEU A 169 5.09 16.02 -13.07
N LYS A 170 4.05 15.18 -13.06
CA LYS A 170 3.07 15.14 -11.95
C LYS A 170 3.71 14.80 -10.60
N PHE A 171 4.70 13.89 -10.59
CA PHE A 171 5.45 13.58 -9.37
C PHE A 171 6.19 14.80 -8.85
N ILE A 172 6.86 15.54 -9.74
CA ILE A 172 7.58 16.77 -9.39
C ILE A 172 6.61 17.81 -8.82
N ASP A 173 5.54 18.11 -9.55
CA ASP A 173 4.56 19.12 -9.12
C ASP A 173 3.90 18.76 -7.78
N ARG A 174 3.78 17.47 -7.47
CA ARG A 174 3.12 17.01 -6.25
C ARG A 174 4.04 16.95 -5.02
N TYR A 175 5.31 16.60 -5.22
CA TYR A 175 6.19 16.21 -4.11
C TYR A 175 7.48 17.00 -4.02
N MET A 176 7.87 17.79 -5.05
CA MET A 176 9.20 18.37 -5.08
C MET A 176 9.27 19.81 -4.53
N ASP A 177 8.15 20.50 -4.43
CA ASP A 177 8.13 21.89 -3.96
C ASP A 177 8.15 21.98 -2.41
N ASP A 178 7.67 20.96 -1.70
CA ASP A 178 7.66 20.87 -0.24
C ASP A 178 8.81 20.01 0.28
N GLU A 179 9.66 20.56 1.16
CA GLU A 179 10.81 19.85 1.72
C GLU A 179 10.40 18.66 2.59
N SER A 180 9.37 18.82 3.42
CA SER A 180 8.89 17.76 4.31
C SER A 180 8.38 16.55 3.51
N MET A 181 7.66 16.83 2.41
CA MET A 181 7.19 15.81 1.48
C MET A 181 8.34 15.09 0.78
N ARG A 182 9.36 15.81 0.32
CA ARG A 182 10.55 15.19 -0.30
C ARG A 182 11.28 14.26 0.66
N VAL A 183 11.50 14.72 1.89
CA VAL A 183 12.14 13.92 2.94
C VAL A 183 11.30 12.68 3.24
N GLN A 184 9.99 12.83 3.34
CA GLN A 184 9.08 11.71 3.57
C GLN A 184 9.12 10.70 2.41
N VAL A 185 9.07 11.17 1.15
CA VAL A 185 9.19 10.29 -0.04
C VAL A 185 10.49 9.49 0.01
N TYR A 186 11.63 10.15 0.29
CA TYR A 186 12.91 9.49 0.37
C TYR A 186 12.94 8.41 1.48
N LYS A 187 12.50 8.78 2.69
CA LYS A 187 12.47 7.88 3.84
C LYS A 187 11.56 6.66 3.58
N VAL A 188 10.34 6.89 3.12
CA VAL A 188 9.36 5.83 2.87
C VAL A 188 9.82 4.89 1.76
N TRP A 189 10.26 5.43 0.61
CA TRP A 189 10.71 4.59 -0.49
C TRP A 189 11.94 3.77 -0.15
N THR A 190 12.87 4.34 0.63
CA THR A 190 14.07 3.63 1.07
C THR A 190 13.75 2.58 2.13
N ALA A 191 12.92 2.91 3.12
CA ALA A 191 12.56 1.99 4.21
C ALA A 191 11.78 0.76 3.69
N PHE A 192 10.83 0.97 2.77
CA PHE A 192 9.99 -0.10 2.22
C PHE A 192 10.58 -0.77 0.97
N ARG A 193 11.86 -0.58 0.66
CA ARG A 193 12.50 -1.15 -0.52
C ARG A 193 12.53 -2.68 -0.54
N SER A 194 12.47 -3.33 0.64
CA SER A 194 12.44 -4.79 0.78
C SER A 194 11.09 -5.42 0.40
N PHE A 195 10.02 -4.63 0.36
CA PHE A 195 8.68 -5.10 -0.02
C PHE A 195 8.60 -5.28 -1.54
N ARG A 196 8.98 -6.47 -1.99
CA ARG A 196 9.08 -6.86 -3.40
C ARG A 196 8.34 -8.17 -3.63
N PRO A 197 7.00 -8.12 -3.78
CA PRO A 197 6.19 -9.32 -3.90
C PRO A 197 6.55 -10.13 -5.15
N ASN A 198 6.74 -11.43 -4.99
CA ASN A 198 6.91 -12.37 -6.08
C ASN A 198 5.54 -12.82 -6.58
N LEU A 199 5.07 -12.21 -7.67
CA LEU A 199 3.71 -12.43 -8.17
C LEU A 199 3.45 -13.87 -8.61
N GLU A 200 4.45 -14.60 -9.14
CA GLU A 200 4.31 -15.99 -9.54
C GLU A 200 4.02 -16.88 -8.32
N LYS A 201 4.82 -16.69 -7.27
CA LYS A 201 4.62 -17.41 -6.00
C LYS A 201 3.28 -17.07 -5.36
N ILE A 202 2.91 -15.78 -5.34
CA ILE A 202 1.65 -15.29 -4.79
C ILE A 202 0.45 -15.91 -5.52
N ILE A 203 0.46 -15.92 -6.84
CA ILE A 203 -0.62 -16.54 -7.65
C ILE A 203 -0.76 -18.03 -7.31
N THR A 204 0.36 -18.74 -7.19
CA THR A 204 0.37 -20.15 -6.80
C THR A 204 -0.25 -20.35 -5.42
N GLN A 205 0.17 -19.55 -4.43
CA GLN A 205 -0.35 -19.61 -3.06
C GLN A 205 -1.84 -19.27 -2.97
N ILE A 206 -2.30 -18.25 -3.70
CA ILE A 206 -3.72 -17.88 -3.78
C ILE A 206 -4.56 -19.04 -4.32
N LYS A 207 -4.10 -19.68 -5.39
CA LYS A 207 -4.81 -20.83 -5.99
C LYS A 207 -4.83 -22.05 -5.08
N GLN A 208 -3.70 -22.39 -4.46
CA GLN A 208 -3.60 -23.53 -3.54
C GLN A 208 -4.44 -23.35 -2.27
N GLY A 209 -4.44 -22.11 -1.72
CA GLY A 209 -5.22 -21.77 -0.53
C GLY A 209 -6.67 -21.37 -0.81
N ASN A 210 -7.10 -21.35 -2.08
CA ASN A 210 -8.41 -20.84 -2.50
C ASN A 210 -8.72 -19.44 -1.91
N ILE A 211 -7.71 -18.57 -1.82
CA ILE A 211 -7.85 -17.25 -1.19
C ILE A 211 -8.62 -16.31 -2.15
N PRO A 212 -9.80 -15.81 -1.77
CA PRO A 212 -10.52 -14.84 -2.59
C PRO A 212 -9.77 -13.51 -2.68
N VAL A 213 -9.67 -12.96 -3.90
CA VAL A 213 -8.97 -11.69 -4.15
C VAL A 213 -9.91 -10.71 -4.85
N ALA A 214 -10.13 -9.55 -4.26
CA ALA A 214 -10.82 -8.44 -4.87
C ALA A 214 -9.82 -7.33 -5.27
N LEU A 215 -9.88 -6.89 -6.52
CA LEU A 215 -9.10 -5.76 -7.03
C LEU A 215 -10.08 -4.66 -7.48
N ILE A 216 -9.95 -3.49 -6.88
CA ILE A 216 -10.78 -2.32 -7.19
C ILE A 216 -9.88 -1.18 -7.66
N TYR A 217 -10.18 -0.65 -8.84
CA TYR A 217 -9.40 0.43 -9.46
C TYR A 217 -10.28 1.59 -9.88
N GLY A 218 -9.68 2.77 -9.99
CA GLY A 218 -10.28 3.92 -10.64
C GLY A 218 -10.01 3.92 -12.15
N LYS A 219 -11.04 4.18 -12.94
CA LYS A 219 -10.95 4.30 -14.41
C LYS A 219 -10.01 5.41 -14.87
N PHE A 220 -9.98 6.49 -14.09
CA PHE A 220 -9.19 7.70 -14.37
C PHE A 220 -7.92 7.78 -13.50
N ASP A 221 -7.48 6.65 -12.95
CA ASP A 221 -6.25 6.59 -12.17
C ASP A 221 -5.03 6.81 -13.07
N ASN A 222 -4.37 7.96 -12.87
CA ASN A 222 -3.16 8.33 -13.60
C ASN A 222 -1.87 7.98 -12.82
N ILE A 223 -1.99 7.40 -11.63
CA ILE A 223 -0.87 6.99 -10.78
C ILE A 223 -0.62 5.50 -10.97
N ILE A 224 -1.68 4.69 -10.78
CA ILE A 224 -1.62 3.23 -10.94
C ILE A 224 -2.72 2.80 -11.92
N PRO A 225 -2.38 2.63 -13.20
CA PRO A 225 -3.36 2.22 -14.21
C PRO A 225 -3.95 0.84 -13.92
N PHE A 226 -5.23 0.68 -14.16
CA PHE A 226 -5.96 -0.58 -13.88
C PHE A 226 -5.54 -1.77 -14.75
N SER A 227 -4.77 -1.53 -15.82
CA SER A 227 -4.34 -2.58 -16.75
C SER A 227 -3.53 -3.68 -16.08
N SER A 228 -2.64 -3.34 -15.14
CA SER A 228 -1.85 -4.30 -14.37
C SER A 228 -2.74 -5.20 -13.49
N GLY A 229 -3.74 -4.60 -12.86
CA GLY A 229 -4.72 -5.33 -12.05
C GLY A 229 -5.58 -6.28 -12.88
N LYS A 230 -5.99 -5.87 -14.10
CA LYS A 230 -6.75 -6.72 -15.02
C LYS A 230 -5.96 -7.99 -15.40
N VAL A 231 -4.68 -7.83 -15.72
CA VAL A 231 -3.79 -8.97 -16.03
C VAL A 231 -3.63 -9.89 -14.84
N PHE A 232 -3.39 -9.33 -13.65
CA PHE A 232 -3.24 -10.12 -12.42
C PHE A 232 -4.51 -10.89 -12.07
N ALA A 233 -5.70 -10.25 -12.11
CA ALA A 233 -6.98 -10.88 -11.86
C ALA A 233 -7.26 -12.04 -12.84
N ALA A 234 -6.98 -11.83 -14.13
CA ALA A 234 -7.15 -12.90 -15.15
C ALA A 234 -6.28 -14.13 -14.85
N ARG A 235 -5.08 -13.94 -14.32
CA ARG A 235 -4.17 -15.02 -13.92
C ARG A 235 -4.65 -15.78 -12.68
N LEU A 236 -5.40 -15.14 -11.79
CA LEU A 236 -5.98 -15.76 -10.62
C LEU A 236 -7.14 -16.70 -10.96
N GLY A 237 -7.80 -16.48 -12.10
CA GLY A 237 -8.99 -17.24 -12.49
C GLY A 237 -10.17 -16.98 -11.56
N PRO A 238 -10.88 -18.02 -11.06
CA PRO A 238 -12.07 -17.86 -10.24
C PRO A 238 -11.83 -17.16 -8.90
N GLN A 239 -10.58 -17.16 -8.35
CA GLN A 239 -10.26 -16.46 -7.13
C GLN A 239 -10.16 -14.93 -7.30
N GLY A 240 -9.99 -14.44 -8.54
CA GLY A 240 -9.74 -13.03 -8.83
C GLY A 240 -10.98 -12.28 -9.30
N ARG A 241 -11.49 -11.35 -8.48
CA ARG A 241 -12.53 -10.41 -8.90
C ARG A 241 -11.94 -9.05 -9.21
N PHE A 242 -12.31 -8.48 -10.35
CA PHE A 242 -11.78 -7.21 -10.84
C PHE A 242 -12.91 -6.19 -11.08
N THR A 243 -12.81 -5.03 -10.45
CA THR A 243 -13.82 -3.96 -10.52
C THR A 243 -13.13 -2.64 -10.88
N VAL A 244 -13.72 -1.88 -11.80
CA VAL A 244 -13.28 -0.55 -12.19
C VAL A 244 -14.38 0.45 -11.90
N LEU A 245 -14.06 1.49 -11.11
CA LEU A 245 -14.99 2.53 -10.68
C LEU A 245 -14.74 3.83 -11.46
N ASP A 246 -15.77 4.64 -11.65
CA ASP A 246 -15.68 5.96 -12.29
C ASP A 246 -15.07 7.01 -11.35
N CYS A 247 -13.81 6.78 -10.96
CA CYS A 247 -13.03 7.68 -10.10
C CYS A 247 -11.54 7.68 -10.50
N GLY A 248 -10.74 8.54 -9.85
CA GLY A 248 -9.28 8.56 -9.96
C GLY A 248 -8.62 7.57 -8.99
N HIS A 249 -7.39 7.89 -8.54
CA HIS A 249 -6.60 7.03 -7.64
C HIS A 249 -7.27 6.77 -6.28
N GLN A 250 -8.09 7.72 -5.78
CA GLN A 250 -8.73 7.64 -4.46
C GLN A 250 -9.96 6.72 -4.49
N VAL A 251 -9.73 5.42 -4.72
CA VAL A 251 -10.78 4.39 -4.66
C VAL A 251 -11.22 4.11 -3.21
N LEU A 252 -10.32 4.28 -2.24
CA LEU A 252 -10.62 4.19 -0.80
C LEU A 252 -11.33 5.50 -0.35
N HIS A 253 -12.60 5.59 -0.64
CA HIS A 253 -13.44 6.73 -0.30
C HIS A 253 -14.86 6.26 0.00
N ILE A 254 -15.58 6.91 0.93
CA ILE A 254 -16.91 6.53 1.40
C ILE A 254 -17.95 6.40 0.27
N ARG A 255 -17.84 7.20 -0.81
CA ARG A 255 -18.71 7.06 -1.99
C ARG A 255 -18.62 5.69 -2.67
N ASN A 256 -17.56 4.95 -2.44
CA ASN A 256 -17.31 3.63 -2.99
C ASN A 256 -17.57 2.53 -1.94
N ALA A 257 -18.18 2.88 -0.80
CA ALA A 257 -18.35 2.00 0.36
C ALA A 257 -18.97 0.65 0.01
N GLN A 258 -20.04 0.66 -0.81
CA GLN A 258 -20.73 -0.57 -1.20
C GLN A 258 -19.80 -1.54 -1.95
N TYR A 259 -19.03 -1.05 -2.93
CA TYR A 259 -18.09 -1.88 -3.70
C TYR A 259 -16.99 -2.48 -2.82
N ILE A 260 -16.53 -1.71 -1.82
CA ILE A 260 -15.54 -2.19 -0.87
C ILE A 260 -16.16 -3.19 0.10
N ALA A 261 -17.36 -2.94 0.60
CA ALA A 261 -18.10 -3.87 1.47
C ALA A 261 -18.39 -5.20 0.75
N ASP A 262 -18.87 -5.15 -0.49
CA ASP A 262 -19.15 -6.33 -1.30
C ASP A 262 -17.91 -7.21 -1.47
N SER A 263 -16.70 -6.62 -1.47
CA SER A 263 -15.45 -7.40 -1.57
C SER A 263 -15.15 -8.25 -0.33
N PHE A 264 -15.84 -8.03 0.79
CA PHE A 264 -15.73 -8.88 1.99
C PHE A 264 -16.70 -10.07 2.00
N ILE A 265 -17.77 -10.00 1.21
CA ILE A 265 -18.85 -11.00 1.23
C ILE A 265 -18.66 -12.04 0.12
N LEU A 266 -18.13 -11.63 -1.01
CA LEU A 266 -18.07 -12.43 -2.23
C LEU A 266 -16.99 -13.53 -2.15
N SER A 267 -17.43 -14.77 -2.29
CA SER A 267 -16.63 -15.99 -2.43
C SER A 267 -16.13 -16.14 -3.88
#